data_46269c3a9bd970fb23b50487b8fb6b68
#
_entry.id   46269c3a9bd970fb23b50487b8fb6b68
#
_cell.length_a   1.000
_cell.length_b   1.000
_cell.length_c   1.000
_cell.angle_alpha   90.00
_cell.angle_beta   90.00
_cell.angle_gamma   90.00
#
_symmetry.space_group_name_H-M   'P 1'
#
loop_
_entity.id
_entity.type
_entity.pdbx_description
1 polymer ?
#
loop_
_entity_poly.entity_id
_entity_poly.type
_entity_poly.pdbx_seq_one_letter_code
_entity_poly.pdbx_strand_id
1 'polypeptide(L)'
;MRSSQLAQTIANEITLLITSGELAVGDHLKTQQLADRFGVSRSPVREAMDMLATQGLLEQKENRGFFVREAAGGVVEQVRDDAEPFEIANDYQRLAEDWLTDRIPAEVTEQMLRERYELTKSQLNDVLMRATREGWAERKQGYGWRFLPVAKTPEAFEQIYRFRMLIEPAAMLEPEFRLDRKIIEEQRRLQMRMLDTDIERLPAERLLHNGALFHEELIKMANNPFFHISLVRVNRMRRLLEYRSRVDRSRTVRQCQEHLEILDLLERGEVVEASYAMRRHLGGALSKKSPITWSWSHQAHEKDNLEK
;
A
#
# COMPACT_ATOMS: atom_id res chain seq x y z
N MET A 1 29.63 -6.53 -3.99
CA MET A 1 28.82 -5.29 -3.95
C MET A 1 27.35 -5.50 -4.36
N ARG A 2 26.98 -6.33 -5.35
CA ARG A 2 25.56 -6.55 -5.76
C ARG A 2 24.69 -7.33 -4.76
N SER A 3 25.28 -8.20 -3.91
CA SER A 3 24.56 -8.98 -2.88
C SER A 3 24.03 -8.08 -1.77
N SER A 4 24.82 -7.15 -1.29
CA SER A 4 24.47 -6.23 -0.19
C SER A 4 23.25 -5.35 -0.48
N GLN A 5 23.10 -4.86 -1.72
CA GLN A 5 21.99 -3.97 -2.10
C GLN A 5 20.65 -4.74 -2.19
N LEU A 6 20.66 -5.96 -2.73
CA LEU A 6 19.49 -6.81 -2.74
C LEU A 6 19.10 -7.25 -1.31
N ALA A 7 20.09 -7.56 -0.48
CA ALA A 7 19.85 -7.90 0.92
C ALA A 7 19.23 -6.72 1.69
N GLN A 8 19.68 -5.49 1.45
CA GLN A 8 19.09 -4.28 2.05
C GLN A 8 17.62 -4.11 1.63
N THR A 9 17.30 -4.30 0.34
CA THR A 9 15.93 -4.23 -0.15
C THR A 9 15.04 -5.28 0.55
N ILE A 10 15.53 -6.51 0.68
CA ILE A 10 14.81 -7.59 1.38
C ILE A 10 14.66 -7.27 2.87
N ALA A 11 15.67 -6.71 3.50
CA ALA A 11 15.60 -6.28 4.91
C ALA A 11 14.50 -5.23 5.11
N ASN A 12 14.42 -4.24 4.22
CA ASN A 12 13.35 -3.24 4.25
C ASN A 12 11.95 -3.85 4.06
N GLU A 13 11.80 -4.82 3.15
CA GLU A 13 10.53 -5.53 2.96
C GLU A 13 10.14 -6.35 4.21
N ILE A 14 11.09 -7.07 4.83
CA ILE A 14 10.83 -7.80 6.09
C ILE A 14 10.45 -6.81 7.20
N THR A 15 11.12 -5.68 7.30
CA THR A 15 10.78 -4.62 8.26
C THR A 15 9.35 -4.12 8.05
N LEU A 16 8.93 -3.94 6.78
CA LEU A 16 7.55 -3.58 6.45
C LEU A 16 6.54 -4.65 6.90
N LEU A 17 6.86 -5.93 6.74
CA LEU A 17 6.00 -7.03 7.19
C LEU A 17 5.85 -7.07 8.72
N ILE A 18 6.93 -6.75 9.45
CA ILE A 18 6.91 -6.64 10.91
C ILE A 18 6.09 -5.41 11.34
N THR A 19 6.32 -4.25 10.70
CA THR A 19 5.62 -3.00 11.05
C THR A 19 4.15 -3.00 10.66
N SER A 20 3.77 -3.76 9.63
CA SER A 20 2.36 -3.94 9.25
C SER A 20 1.63 -4.96 10.12
N GLY A 21 2.36 -5.68 11.00
CA GLY A 21 1.80 -6.74 11.83
C GLY A 21 1.57 -8.07 11.08
N GLU A 22 1.98 -8.17 9.83
CA GLU A 22 1.91 -9.43 9.07
C GLU A 22 2.90 -10.47 9.62
N LEU A 23 4.02 -9.99 10.15
CA LEU A 23 4.94 -10.78 10.98
C LEU A 23 4.83 -10.27 12.42
N ALA A 24 4.25 -11.08 13.29
CA ALA A 24 4.05 -10.73 14.69
C ALA A 24 5.32 -11.00 15.52
N VAL A 25 5.42 -10.33 16.67
CA VAL A 25 6.47 -10.61 17.66
C VAL A 25 6.47 -12.10 18.03
N GLY A 26 7.63 -12.71 17.96
CA GLY A 26 7.82 -14.15 18.23
C GLY A 26 7.65 -15.04 16.99
N ASP A 27 7.23 -14.52 15.84
CA ASP A 27 7.12 -15.31 14.61
C ASP A 27 8.49 -15.80 14.14
N HIS A 28 8.52 -17.08 13.72
CA HIS A 28 9.70 -17.72 13.15
C HIS A 28 9.83 -17.44 11.66
N LEU A 29 10.87 -16.70 11.26
CA LEU A 29 11.15 -16.39 9.86
C LEU A 29 11.93 -17.53 9.20
N LYS A 30 11.28 -18.22 8.27
CA LYS A 30 11.92 -19.28 7.50
C LYS A 30 12.51 -18.71 6.21
N THR A 31 13.83 -18.79 6.06
CA THR A 31 14.58 -18.27 4.91
C THR A 31 13.99 -18.76 3.57
N GLN A 32 13.55 -20.04 3.49
CA GLN A 32 12.95 -20.56 2.26
C GLN A 32 11.63 -19.89 1.92
N GLN A 33 10.73 -19.74 2.89
CA GLN A 33 9.43 -19.10 2.65
C GLN A 33 9.57 -17.64 2.20
N LEU A 34 10.51 -16.90 2.79
CA LEU A 34 10.79 -15.53 2.37
C LEU A 34 11.48 -15.49 0.99
N ALA A 35 12.37 -16.45 0.67
CA ALA A 35 12.98 -16.57 -0.64
C ALA A 35 11.94 -16.82 -1.73
N ASP A 36 11.01 -17.72 -1.49
CA ASP A 36 9.89 -18.03 -2.40
C ASP A 36 8.95 -16.81 -2.54
N ARG A 37 8.65 -16.13 -1.44
CA ARG A 37 7.80 -14.94 -1.42
C ARG A 37 8.40 -13.77 -2.22
N PHE A 38 9.70 -13.54 -2.08
CA PHE A 38 10.40 -12.44 -2.76
C PHE A 38 10.94 -12.82 -4.15
N GLY A 39 10.79 -14.08 -4.57
CA GLY A 39 11.28 -14.57 -5.86
C GLY A 39 12.81 -14.51 -6.00
N VAL A 40 13.55 -14.74 -4.92
CA VAL A 40 15.01 -14.67 -4.87
C VAL A 40 15.64 -15.95 -4.31
N SER A 41 16.96 -16.09 -4.42
CA SER A 41 17.68 -17.18 -3.76
C SER A 41 17.76 -16.96 -2.24
N ARG A 42 18.09 -18.02 -1.48
CA ARG A 42 18.15 -17.99 -0.01
C ARG A 42 19.27 -17.11 0.56
N SER A 43 20.36 -16.92 -0.19
CA SER A 43 21.53 -16.20 0.30
C SER A 43 21.25 -14.72 0.63
N PRO A 44 20.66 -13.90 -0.28
CA PRO A 44 20.33 -12.51 0.04
C PRO A 44 19.26 -12.37 1.13
N VAL A 45 18.34 -13.34 1.25
CA VAL A 45 17.36 -13.36 2.34
C VAL A 45 18.05 -13.57 3.69
N ARG A 46 19.00 -14.51 3.74
CA ARG A 46 19.76 -14.76 4.97
C ARG A 46 20.60 -13.54 5.36
N GLU A 47 21.29 -12.93 4.40
CA GLU A 47 22.05 -11.69 4.63
C GLU A 47 21.12 -10.56 5.16
N ALA A 48 19.92 -10.40 4.61
CA ALA A 48 18.92 -9.46 5.09
C ALA A 48 18.48 -9.75 6.53
N MET A 49 18.25 -11.02 6.87
CA MET A 49 17.87 -11.42 8.23
C MET A 49 19.01 -11.21 9.24
N ASP A 50 20.26 -11.45 8.84
CA ASP A 50 21.44 -11.16 9.66
C ASP A 50 21.60 -9.64 9.91
N MET A 51 21.31 -8.81 8.91
CA MET A 51 21.28 -7.34 9.05
C MET A 51 20.20 -6.90 10.05
N LEU A 52 18.99 -7.45 9.93
CA LEU A 52 17.87 -7.13 10.82
C LEU A 52 18.12 -7.63 12.26
N ALA A 53 18.83 -8.74 12.42
CA ALA A 53 19.25 -9.21 13.75
C ALA A 53 20.28 -8.25 14.37
N THR A 54 21.23 -7.75 13.58
CA THR A 54 22.21 -6.72 14.00
C THR A 54 21.51 -5.42 14.39
N GLN A 55 20.44 -5.05 13.70
CA GLN A 55 19.61 -3.87 13.99
C GLN A 55 18.64 -4.11 15.17
N GLY A 56 18.59 -5.32 15.74
CA GLY A 56 17.75 -5.65 16.87
C GLY A 56 16.26 -5.89 16.56
N LEU A 57 15.87 -5.93 15.27
CA LEU A 57 14.52 -6.24 14.83
C LEU A 57 14.22 -7.74 14.87
N LEU A 58 15.24 -8.56 14.65
CA LEU A 58 15.16 -10.01 14.76
C LEU A 58 16.08 -10.52 15.87
N GLU A 59 15.72 -11.67 16.41
CA GLU A 59 16.57 -12.45 17.31
C GLU A 59 16.98 -13.74 16.61
N GLN A 60 18.28 -13.99 16.51
CA GLN A 60 18.80 -15.26 16.04
C GLN A 60 18.94 -16.22 17.22
N LYS A 61 18.15 -17.31 17.21
CA LYS A 61 18.26 -18.40 18.21
C LYS A 61 19.13 -19.52 17.66
N GLU A 62 20.09 -19.95 18.45
CA GLU A 62 21.04 -21.01 18.07
C GLU A 62 20.28 -22.29 17.63
N ASN A 63 20.58 -22.80 16.44
CA ASN A 63 19.93 -23.96 15.80
C ASN A 63 18.40 -23.82 15.55
N ARG A 64 17.80 -22.66 15.78
CA ARG A 64 16.35 -22.44 15.62
C ARG A 64 15.99 -21.38 14.58
N GLY A 65 16.98 -20.62 14.07
CA GLY A 65 16.75 -19.59 13.06
C GLY A 65 16.42 -18.21 13.63
N PHE A 66 15.68 -17.40 12.85
CA PHE A 66 15.38 -16.00 13.16
C PHE A 66 13.94 -15.84 13.63
N PHE A 67 13.73 -15.00 14.65
CA PHE A 67 12.43 -14.68 15.23
C PHE A 67 12.25 -13.18 15.33
N VAL A 68 11.03 -12.68 15.18
CA VAL A 68 10.71 -11.27 15.41
C VAL A 68 10.86 -10.94 16.91
N ARG A 69 11.63 -9.90 17.21
CA ARG A 69 11.97 -9.54 18.60
C ARG A 69 10.88 -8.67 19.23
N GLU A 70 10.66 -8.81 20.54
CA GLU A 70 9.68 -8.03 21.30
C GLU A 70 10.00 -6.53 21.34
N ALA A 71 11.27 -6.14 21.23
CA ALA A 71 11.71 -4.75 21.19
C ALA A 71 11.62 -4.08 19.80
N ALA A 72 11.07 -4.76 18.81
CA ALA A 72 10.97 -4.24 17.43
C ALA A 72 10.19 -2.91 17.35
N GLY A 73 9.28 -2.63 18.28
CA GLY A 73 8.52 -1.38 18.32
C GLY A 73 9.35 -0.11 18.54
N GLY A 74 10.43 -0.20 19.33
CA GLY A 74 11.31 0.96 19.61
C GLY A 74 12.45 1.13 18.60
N VAL A 75 12.94 0.03 18.01
CA VAL A 75 14.03 0.05 17.03
C VAL A 75 13.54 0.47 15.63
N VAL A 76 12.26 0.20 15.33
CA VAL A 76 11.61 0.61 14.07
C VAL A 76 11.56 2.13 13.91
N GLU A 77 11.52 2.89 15.00
CA GLU A 77 11.56 4.36 14.96
C GLU A 77 12.93 4.91 14.54
N GLN A 78 14.05 4.25 14.93
CA GLN A 78 15.41 4.68 14.55
C GLN A 78 15.80 4.28 13.12
N VAL A 79 15.32 3.13 12.62
CA VAL A 79 15.60 2.69 11.22
C VAL A 79 14.81 3.53 10.19
N ARG A 80 13.80 4.29 10.62
CA ARG A 80 13.03 5.19 9.75
C ARG A 80 13.74 6.50 9.41
N ASP A 81 14.66 6.95 10.28
CA ASP A 81 15.36 8.23 10.07
C ASP A 81 16.59 8.13 9.15
N ASP A 82 17.18 6.93 8.98
CA ASP A 82 18.40 6.74 8.20
C ASP A 82 18.19 6.25 6.75
N ALA A 83 16.97 5.93 6.36
CA ALA A 83 16.67 5.52 4.98
C ALA A 83 16.17 6.73 4.19
N GLU A 84 17.02 7.30 3.36
CA GLU A 84 16.66 8.33 2.38
C GLU A 84 15.56 7.86 1.42
N PRO A 85 14.28 8.24 1.63
CA PRO A 85 13.20 7.94 0.69
C PRO A 85 13.12 8.94 -0.47
N PHE A 86 14.01 9.95 -0.53
CA PHE A 86 13.74 11.18 -1.29
C PHE A 86 13.96 11.03 -2.81
N GLU A 87 14.95 10.28 -3.27
CA GLU A 87 15.20 10.16 -4.72
C GLU A 87 14.26 9.18 -5.42
N ILE A 88 14.00 8.02 -4.82
CA ILE A 88 13.06 7.01 -5.39
C ILE A 88 11.62 7.54 -5.41
N ALA A 89 11.23 8.36 -4.41
CA ALA A 89 9.93 9.00 -4.37
C ALA A 89 9.74 9.96 -5.55
N ASN A 90 10.77 10.73 -5.91
CA ASN A 90 10.71 11.69 -7.02
C ASN A 90 10.60 10.99 -8.38
N ASP A 91 11.43 9.99 -8.66
CA ASP A 91 11.43 9.28 -9.94
C ASP A 91 10.16 8.46 -10.15
N TYR A 92 9.65 7.84 -9.09
CA TYR A 92 8.36 7.17 -9.10
C TYR A 92 7.22 8.15 -9.39
N GLN A 93 7.23 9.34 -8.76
CA GLN A 93 6.23 10.37 -8.96
C GLN A 93 6.27 10.95 -10.40
N ARG A 94 7.48 11.16 -10.95
CA ARG A 94 7.65 11.61 -12.33
C ARG A 94 7.09 10.59 -13.33
N LEU A 95 7.39 9.30 -13.13
CA LEU A 95 6.85 8.23 -13.98
C LEU A 95 5.32 8.12 -13.84
N ALA A 96 4.79 8.18 -12.62
CA ALA A 96 3.36 8.12 -12.35
C ALA A 96 2.61 9.32 -12.95
N GLU A 97 3.17 10.53 -12.85
CA GLU A 97 2.59 11.73 -13.43
C GLU A 97 2.57 11.67 -14.97
N ASP A 98 3.66 11.19 -15.57
CA ASP A 98 3.71 11.00 -17.03
C ASP A 98 2.69 9.96 -17.52
N TRP A 99 2.45 8.90 -16.73
CA TRP A 99 1.39 7.93 -17.02
C TRP A 99 -0.02 8.52 -16.84
N LEU A 100 -0.26 9.27 -15.76
CA LEU A 100 -1.54 9.94 -15.52
C LEU A 100 -1.91 10.99 -16.59
N THR A 101 -0.89 11.61 -17.20
CA THR A 101 -1.06 12.69 -18.20
C THR A 101 -0.85 12.23 -19.64
N ASP A 102 -0.80 10.92 -19.88
CA ASP A 102 -0.60 10.32 -21.21
C ASP A 102 0.68 10.76 -21.94
N ARG A 103 1.72 11.15 -21.19
CA ARG A 103 3.03 11.54 -21.75
C ARG A 103 3.93 10.35 -22.08
N ILE A 104 3.56 9.15 -21.66
CA ILE A 104 4.25 7.91 -21.99
C ILE A 104 3.25 6.89 -22.54
N PRO A 105 3.66 6.04 -23.51
CA PRO A 105 2.80 5.02 -24.06
C PRO A 105 2.58 3.87 -23.05
N ALA A 106 1.52 3.10 -23.27
CA ALA A 106 1.20 1.95 -22.41
C ALA A 106 2.26 0.85 -22.46
N GLU A 107 2.99 0.71 -23.54
CA GLU A 107 4.06 -0.28 -23.68
C GLU A 107 5.40 0.43 -23.87
N VAL A 108 6.38 0.06 -23.02
CA VAL A 108 7.68 0.74 -22.92
C VAL A 108 8.82 -0.27 -22.78
N THR A 109 10.01 0.15 -23.18
CA THR A 109 11.24 -0.60 -22.90
C THR A 109 11.99 0.00 -21.71
N GLU A 110 12.80 -0.84 -21.02
CA GLU A 110 13.67 -0.35 -19.95
C GLU A 110 14.66 0.72 -20.44
N GLN A 111 15.16 0.56 -21.67
CA GLN A 111 16.05 1.54 -22.28
C GLN A 111 15.38 2.90 -22.43
N MET A 112 14.17 2.93 -23.01
CA MET A 112 13.40 4.17 -23.19
C MET A 112 13.16 4.90 -21.87
N LEU A 113 12.77 4.14 -20.83
CA LEU A 113 12.52 4.74 -19.50
C LEU A 113 13.82 5.26 -18.86
N ARG A 114 14.93 4.52 -18.99
CA ARG A 114 16.22 4.94 -18.45
C ARG A 114 16.72 6.22 -19.12
N GLU A 115 16.60 6.32 -20.44
CA GLU A 115 16.99 7.51 -21.19
C GLU A 115 16.09 8.71 -20.84
N ARG A 116 14.78 8.49 -20.75
CA ARG A 116 13.81 9.57 -20.47
C ARG A 116 13.96 10.15 -19.06
N TYR A 117 14.22 9.30 -18.06
CA TYR A 117 14.27 9.71 -16.64
C TYR A 117 15.69 9.79 -16.09
N GLU A 118 16.71 9.53 -16.93
CA GLU A 118 18.13 9.53 -16.56
C GLU A 118 18.47 8.56 -15.41
N LEU A 119 17.77 7.40 -15.39
CA LEU A 119 17.88 6.42 -14.31
C LEU A 119 18.94 5.36 -14.60
N THR A 120 19.62 4.93 -13.56
CA THR A 120 20.39 3.69 -13.58
C THR A 120 19.45 2.48 -13.70
N LYS A 121 19.97 1.33 -14.08
CA LYS A 121 19.17 0.10 -14.15
C LYS A 121 18.55 -0.29 -12.81
N SER A 122 19.26 -0.05 -11.70
CA SER A 122 18.77 -0.35 -10.35
C SER A 122 17.62 0.57 -9.98
N GLN A 123 17.77 1.88 -10.12
CA GLN A 123 16.75 2.87 -9.82
C GLN A 123 15.47 2.62 -10.63
N LEU A 124 15.60 2.36 -11.94
CA LEU A 124 14.43 2.02 -12.76
C LEU A 124 13.75 0.74 -12.27
N ASN A 125 14.52 -0.30 -11.92
CA ASN A 125 13.95 -1.53 -11.39
C ASN A 125 13.14 -1.27 -10.11
N ASP A 126 13.65 -0.46 -9.19
CA ASP A 126 12.96 -0.16 -7.93
C ASP A 126 11.65 0.59 -8.17
N VAL A 127 11.65 1.57 -9.09
CA VAL A 127 10.44 2.29 -9.51
C VAL A 127 9.41 1.35 -10.14
N LEU A 128 9.83 0.48 -11.08
CA LEU A 128 8.93 -0.44 -11.77
C LEU A 128 8.41 -1.55 -10.85
N MET A 129 9.23 -2.04 -9.93
CA MET A 129 8.77 -3.01 -8.92
C MET A 129 7.75 -2.39 -7.97
N ARG A 130 7.91 -1.12 -7.59
CA ARG A 130 6.89 -0.38 -6.84
C ARG A 130 5.59 -0.26 -7.66
N ALA A 131 5.67 0.15 -8.91
CA ALA A 131 4.52 0.26 -9.82
C ALA A 131 3.78 -1.08 -9.99
N THR A 132 4.54 -2.19 -10.03
CA THR A 132 3.97 -3.55 -10.09
C THR A 132 3.25 -3.93 -8.80
N ARG A 133 3.85 -3.70 -7.63
CA ARG A 133 3.19 -3.95 -6.34
C ARG A 133 1.90 -3.14 -6.20
N GLU A 134 1.90 -1.92 -6.69
CA GLU A 134 0.72 -1.05 -6.67
C GLU A 134 -0.29 -1.37 -7.78
N GLY A 135 0.06 -2.26 -8.71
CA GLY A 135 -0.86 -2.85 -9.70
C GLY A 135 -1.15 -1.98 -10.91
N TRP A 136 -0.27 -1.02 -11.26
CA TRP A 136 -0.41 -0.21 -12.47
C TRP A 136 0.70 -0.42 -13.51
N ALA A 137 1.66 -1.32 -13.24
CA ALA A 137 2.63 -1.80 -14.22
C ALA A 137 2.77 -3.32 -14.13
N GLU A 138 3.09 -3.96 -15.25
CA GLU A 138 3.41 -5.36 -15.34
C GLU A 138 4.55 -5.60 -16.33
N ARG A 139 5.30 -6.67 -16.12
CA ARG A 139 6.33 -7.10 -17.06
C ARG A 139 5.67 -7.81 -18.24
N LYS A 140 6.02 -7.45 -19.46
CA LYS A 140 5.54 -8.12 -20.66
C LYS A 140 6.15 -9.52 -20.79
N GLN A 141 5.42 -10.42 -21.42
CA GLN A 141 6.01 -11.68 -21.89
C GLN A 141 7.05 -11.33 -22.98
N GLY A 142 8.31 -11.66 -22.73
CA GLY A 142 9.43 -11.34 -23.59
C GLY A 142 10.20 -10.11 -23.08
N TYR A 143 10.01 -8.93 -23.66
CA TYR A 143 10.80 -7.76 -23.36
C TYR A 143 9.95 -6.52 -23.09
N GLY A 144 10.33 -5.77 -22.07
CA GLY A 144 9.72 -4.47 -21.72
C GLY A 144 8.60 -4.58 -20.67
N TRP A 145 7.87 -3.48 -20.55
CA TRP A 145 6.85 -3.26 -19.53
C TRP A 145 5.55 -2.77 -20.15
N ARG A 146 4.44 -3.02 -19.48
CA ARG A 146 3.12 -2.49 -19.82
C ARG A 146 2.57 -1.75 -18.62
N PHE A 147 2.11 -0.51 -18.83
CA PHE A 147 1.33 0.22 -17.85
C PHE A 147 -0.15 -0.15 -17.99
N LEU A 148 -0.78 -0.42 -16.86
CA LEU A 148 -2.16 -0.87 -16.79
C LEU A 148 -3.10 0.35 -16.67
N PRO A 149 -4.37 0.21 -17.11
CA PRO A 149 -5.35 1.28 -16.99
C PRO A 149 -5.52 1.74 -15.53
N VAL A 150 -5.50 3.06 -15.32
CA VAL A 150 -5.75 3.73 -14.05
C VAL A 150 -6.79 4.84 -14.24
N ALA A 151 -7.43 5.27 -13.14
CA ALA A 151 -8.25 6.47 -13.17
C ALA A 151 -7.34 7.68 -13.36
N LYS A 152 -7.60 8.49 -14.39
CA LYS A 152 -6.79 9.66 -14.75
C LYS A 152 -7.52 10.98 -14.52
N THR A 153 -8.82 10.92 -14.28
CA THR A 153 -9.67 12.10 -14.12
C THR A 153 -10.53 12.02 -12.85
N PRO A 154 -11.00 13.16 -12.33
CA PRO A 154 -11.94 13.19 -11.20
C PRO A 154 -13.22 12.40 -11.47
N GLU A 155 -13.72 12.45 -12.71
CA GLU A 155 -14.93 11.74 -13.12
C GLU A 155 -14.75 10.22 -13.06
N ALA A 156 -13.58 9.72 -13.50
CA ALA A 156 -13.23 8.30 -13.38
C ALA A 156 -13.15 7.87 -11.91
N PHE A 157 -12.62 8.72 -11.04
CA PHE A 157 -12.60 8.49 -9.61
C PHE A 157 -14.03 8.40 -9.02
N GLU A 158 -14.92 9.31 -9.40
CA GLU A 158 -16.33 9.26 -9.01
C GLU A 158 -17.03 7.99 -9.50
N GLN A 159 -16.77 7.57 -10.74
CA GLN A 159 -17.31 6.33 -11.29
C GLN A 159 -16.87 5.11 -10.48
N ILE A 160 -15.61 5.07 -10.04
CA ILE A 160 -15.10 4.02 -9.16
C ILE A 160 -15.85 4.02 -7.81
N TYR A 161 -16.06 5.18 -7.19
CA TYR A 161 -16.80 5.24 -5.93
C TYR A 161 -18.27 4.86 -6.07
N ARG A 162 -18.93 5.24 -7.17
CA ARG A 162 -20.29 4.75 -7.47
C ARG A 162 -20.33 3.23 -7.61
N PHE A 163 -19.35 2.64 -8.28
CA PHE A 163 -19.22 1.19 -8.39
C PHE A 163 -19.01 0.53 -7.01
N ARG A 164 -18.13 1.09 -6.18
CA ARG A 164 -17.90 0.61 -4.82
C ARG A 164 -19.16 0.65 -3.95
N MET A 165 -19.96 1.72 -4.04
CA MET A 165 -21.24 1.84 -3.35
C MET A 165 -22.29 0.79 -3.78
N LEU A 166 -22.12 0.15 -4.94
CA LEU A 166 -22.95 -0.96 -5.37
C LEU A 166 -22.45 -2.29 -4.84
N ILE A 167 -21.14 -2.56 -4.95
CA ILE A 167 -20.59 -3.88 -4.68
C ILE A 167 -20.27 -4.12 -3.20
N GLU A 168 -19.77 -3.15 -2.44
CA GLU A 168 -19.32 -3.38 -1.07
C GLU A 168 -20.50 -3.60 -0.10
N PRO A 169 -21.57 -2.78 -0.11
CA PRO A 169 -22.75 -3.08 0.68
C PRO A 169 -23.43 -4.39 0.27
N ALA A 170 -23.49 -4.70 -1.04
CA ALA A 170 -24.08 -5.93 -1.54
C ALA A 170 -23.31 -7.17 -1.09
N ALA A 171 -21.97 -7.11 -1.10
CA ALA A 171 -21.13 -8.20 -0.62
C ALA A 171 -21.38 -8.56 0.85
N MET A 172 -21.71 -7.59 1.69
CA MET A 172 -22.06 -7.83 3.08
C MET A 172 -23.42 -8.57 3.23
N LEU A 173 -24.27 -8.48 2.22
CA LEU A 173 -25.59 -9.14 2.20
C LEU A 173 -25.60 -10.46 1.43
N GLU A 174 -24.44 -10.94 0.98
CA GLU A 174 -24.32 -12.24 0.31
C GLU A 174 -24.76 -13.37 1.27
N PRO A 175 -25.45 -14.41 0.77
CA PRO A 175 -25.92 -15.54 1.60
C PRO A 175 -24.78 -16.26 2.33
N GLU A 176 -23.59 -16.26 1.73
CA GLU A 176 -22.39 -16.89 2.29
C GLU A 176 -21.49 -15.92 3.07
N PHE A 177 -21.97 -14.71 3.33
CA PHE A 177 -21.23 -13.78 4.20
C PHE A 177 -21.04 -14.38 5.59
N ARG A 178 -19.81 -14.50 6.03
CA ARG A 178 -19.45 -15.07 7.34
C ARG A 178 -18.45 -14.16 8.04
N LEU A 179 -18.81 -13.71 9.22
CA LEU A 179 -17.96 -12.88 10.04
C LEU A 179 -16.71 -13.65 10.49
N ASP A 180 -15.55 -13.18 10.09
CA ASP A 180 -14.26 -13.65 10.62
C ASP A 180 -13.84 -12.74 11.78
N ARG A 181 -13.93 -13.25 13.01
CA ARG A 181 -13.61 -12.50 14.23
C ARG A 181 -12.16 -12.02 14.26
N LYS A 182 -11.23 -12.81 13.71
CA LYS A 182 -9.82 -12.42 13.66
C LYS A 182 -9.62 -11.21 12.76
N ILE A 183 -10.22 -11.20 11.59
CA ILE A 183 -10.18 -10.05 10.67
C ILE A 183 -10.79 -8.81 11.34
N ILE A 184 -11.95 -8.95 11.99
CA ILE A 184 -12.61 -7.84 12.69
C ILE A 184 -11.70 -7.25 13.77
N GLU A 185 -11.10 -8.08 14.61
CA GLU A 185 -10.18 -7.64 15.67
C GLU A 185 -8.93 -6.97 15.10
N GLU A 186 -8.37 -7.50 14.02
CA GLU A 186 -7.19 -6.92 13.34
C GLU A 186 -7.52 -5.54 12.76
N GLN A 187 -8.66 -5.43 12.06
CA GLN A 187 -9.12 -4.17 11.50
C GLN A 187 -9.45 -3.15 12.60
N ARG A 188 -10.09 -3.56 13.68
CA ARG A 188 -10.37 -2.69 14.83
C ARG A 188 -9.08 -2.13 15.41
N ARG A 189 -8.10 -2.99 15.68
CA ARG A 189 -6.77 -2.54 16.18
C ARG A 189 -6.09 -1.57 15.23
N LEU A 190 -6.18 -1.81 13.93
CA LEU A 190 -5.63 -0.91 12.92
C LEU A 190 -6.30 0.47 12.96
N GLN A 191 -7.65 0.53 12.95
CA GLN A 191 -8.38 1.79 12.98
C GLN A 191 -8.12 2.57 14.27
N MET A 192 -8.12 1.92 15.43
CA MET A 192 -7.81 2.55 16.72
C MET A 192 -6.39 3.12 16.73
N ARG A 193 -5.39 2.36 16.29
CA ARG A 193 -4.00 2.84 16.21
C ARG A 193 -3.89 4.03 15.24
N MET A 194 -4.60 4.00 14.11
CA MET A 194 -4.64 5.16 13.21
C MET A 194 -5.17 6.40 13.89
N LEU A 195 -6.25 6.30 14.68
CA LEU A 195 -6.82 7.43 15.41
C LEU A 195 -5.91 7.94 16.52
N ASP A 196 -5.18 7.05 17.20
CA ASP A 196 -4.32 7.39 18.34
C ASP A 196 -3.01 8.07 17.90
N THR A 197 -2.34 7.53 16.90
CA THR A 197 -0.98 7.97 16.55
C THR A 197 -0.70 8.09 15.05
N ASP A 198 -1.24 7.17 14.23
CA ASP A 198 -0.75 6.98 12.87
C ASP A 198 -1.17 8.08 11.90
N ILE A 199 -2.36 8.68 12.10
CA ILE A 199 -2.85 9.71 11.18
C ILE A 199 -1.90 10.91 11.12
N GLU A 200 -1.28 11.30 12.24
CA GLU A 200 -0.36 12.44 12.27
C GLU A 200 1.06 12.06 11.82
N ARG A 201 1.46 10.80 11.98
CA ARG A 201 2.84 10.34 11.79
C ARG A 201 3.07 9.65 10.45
N LEU A 202 2.10 8.88 9.96
CA LEU A 202 2.29 8.07 8.76
C LEU A 202 2.29 8.91 7.47
N PRO A 203 3.09 8.50 6.46
CA PRO A 203 2.99 9.02 5.11
C PRO A 203 1.57 8.81 4.53
N ALA A 204 1.15 9.75 3.67
CA ALA A 204 -0.16 9.70 3.01
C ALA A 204 -0.47 8.36 2.34
N GLU A 205 0.53 7.78 1.67
CA GLU A 205 0.43 6.49 0.99
C GLU A 205 0.05 5.33 1.92
N ARG A 206 0.57 5.34 3.16
CA ARG A 206 0.24 4.33 4.17
C ARG A 206 -1.17 4.52 4.71
N LEU A 207 -1.60 5.76 4.93
CA LEU A 207 -2.98 6.04 5.35
C LEU A 207 -3.99 5.57 4.30
N LEU A 208 -3.71 5.85 3.03
CA LEU A 208 -4.54 5.40 1.90
C LEU A 208 -4.54 3.88 1.73
N HIS A 209 -3.39 3.24 1.93
CA HIS A 209 -3.29 1.79 1.92
C HIS A 209 -4.12 1.14 3.04
N ASN A 210 -3.98 1.63 4.27
CA ASN A 210 -4.73 1.12 5.42
C ASN A 210 -6.25 1.27 5.22
N GLY A 211 -6.69 2.39 4.64
CA GLY A 211 -8.09 2.59 4.26
C GLY A 211 -8.57 1.59 3.20
N ALA A 212 -7.76 1.33 2.16
CA ALA A 212 -8.12 0.34 1.14
C ALA A 212 -8.18 -1.09 1.70
N LEU A 213 -7.22 -1.45 2.58
CA LEU A 213 -7.14 -2.75 3.23
C LEU A 213 -8.41 -3.07 4.04
N PHE A 214 -8.94 -2.10 4.79
CA PHE A 214 -10.20 -2.27 5.52
C PHE A 214 -11.32 -2.81 4.62
N HIS A 215 -11.54 -2.16 3.49
CA HIS A 215 -12.58 -2.55 2.54
C HIS A 215 -12.30 -3.92 1.89
N GLU A 216 -11.06 -4.18 1.53
CA GLU A 216 -10.65 -5.45 0.91
C GLU A 216 -10.80 -6.63 1.87
N GLU A 217 -10.48 -6.46 3.16
CA GLU A 217 -10.66 -7.50 4.16
C GLU A 217 -12.15 -7.74 4.48
N LEU A 218 -12.98 -6.70 4.57
CA LEU A 218 -14.41 -6.89 4.78
C LEU A 218 -15.08 -7.63 3.62
N ILE A 219 -14.76 -7.26 2.39
CA ILE A 219 -15.40 -7.87 1.20
C ILE A 219 -15.01 -9.34 1.01
N LYS A 220 -13.85 -9.78 1.52
CA LYS A 220 -13.46 -11.20 1.53
C LYS A 220 -14.45 -12.08 2.29
N MET A 221 -15.07 -11.54 3.36
CA MET A 221 -16.02 -12.27 4.18
C MET A 221 -17.33 -12.64 3.45
N ALA A 222 -17.57 -12.04 2.26
CA ALA A 222 -18.67 -12.43 1.37
C ALA A 222 -18.52 -13.84 0.81
N ASN A 223 -17.34 -14.46 0.88
CA ASN A 223 -17.00 -15.73 0.25
C ASN A 223 -17.33 -15.80 -1.25
N ASN A 224 -17.47 -14.64 -1.88
CA ASN A 224 -17.68 -14.48 -3.31
C ASN A 224 -16.46 -13.78 -3.93
N PRO A 225 -15.57 -14.54 -4.62
CA PRO A 225 -14.31 -14.00 -5.13
C PRO A 225 -14.49 -12.89 -6.15
N PHE A 226 -15.63 -12.81 -6.84
CA PHE A 226 -15.87 -11.78 -7.84
C PHE A 226 -15.98 -10.39 -7.20
N PHE A 227 -16.58 -10.25 -6.03
CA PHE A 227 -16.60 -9.01 -5.28
C PHE A 227 -15.19 -8.56 -4.89
N HIS A 228 -14.41 -9.47 -4.29
CA HIS A 228 -13.06 -9.16 -3.85
C HIS A 228 -12.13 -8.77 -5.03
N ILE A 229 -12.10 -9.58 -6.11
CA ILE A 229 -11.28 -9.30 -7.30
C ILE A 229 -11.65 -7.95 -7.91
N SER A 230 -12.95 -7.64 -8.00
CA SER A 230 -13.43 -6.38 -8.55
C SER A 230 -13.00 -5.19 -7.69
N LEU A 231 -13.12 -5.29 -6.36
CA LEU A 231 -12.70 -4.22 -5.45
C LEU A 231 -11.20 -3.97 -5.50
N VAL A 232 -10.39 -5.03 -5.42
CA VAL A 232 -8.92 -4.92 -5.53
C VAL A 232 -8.51 -4.23 -6.83
N ARG A 233 -9.16 -4.59 -7.96
CA ARG A 233 -8.88 -3.98 -9.25
C ARG A 233 -9.18 -2.47 -9.26
N VAL A 234 -10.35 -2.04 -8.80
CA VAL A 234 -10.69 -0.62 -8.80
C VAL A 234 -9.90 0.18 -7.76
N ASN A 235 -9.52 -0.44 -6.63
CA ASN A 235 -8.61 0.17 -5.67
C ASN A 235 -7.23 0.45 -6.28
N ARG A 236 -6.70 -0.47 -7.09
CA ARG A 236 -5.46 -0.25 -7.85
C ARG A 236 -5.61 0.86 -8.88
N MET A 237 -6.73 0.90 -9.60
CA MET A 237 -7.00 1.93 -10.62
C MET A 237 -7.07 3.35 -10.05
N ARG A 238 -7.58 3.54 -8.83
CA ARG A 238 -7.71 4.87 -8.21
C ARG A 238 -6.45 5.35 -7.47
N ARG A 239 -5.52 4.44 -7.17
CA ARG A 239 -4.38 4.67 -6.26
C ARG A 239 -3.50 5.85 -6.67
N LEU A 240 -3.12 5.94 -7.93
CA LEU A 240 -2.27 7.05 -8.41
C LEU A 240 -2.94 8.41 -8.26
N LEU A 241 -4.24 8.51 -8.52
CA LEU A 241 -4.99 9.75 -8.28
C LEU A 241 -5.04 10.12 -6.80
N GLU A 242 -5.16 9.13 -5.92
CA GLU A 242 -5.14 9.37 -4.48
C GLU A 242 -3.79 9.87 -4.00
N TYR A 243 -2.69 9.31 -4.50
CA TYR A 243 -1.34 9.76 -4.16
C TYR A 243 -1.07 11.19 -4.65
N ARG A 244 -1.60 11.54 -5.80
CA ARG A 244 -1.53 12.89 -6.34
C ARG A 244 -2.34 13.89 -5.52
N SER A 245 -3.40 13.47 -4.86
CA SER A 245 -4.24 14.32 -4.03
C SER A 245 -3.59 14.55 -2.65
N ARG A 246 -3.73 15.77 -2.14
CA ARG A 246 -3.33 16.04 -0.76
C ARG A 246 -4.27 15.30 0.20
N VAL A 247 -3.71 14.44 1.06
CA VAL A 247 -4.51 13.71 2.06
C VAL A 247 -5.05 14.71 3.09
N ASP A 248 -6.36 14.76 3.19
CA ASP A 248 -7.05 15.47 4.27
C ASP A 248 -7.08 14.56 5.51
N ARG A 249 -6.20 14.85 6.46
CA ARG A 249 -6.06 14.07 7.70
C ARG A 249 -7.33 14.12 8.56
N SER A 250 -8.05 15.25 8.57
CA SER A 250 -9.32 15.36 9.30
C SER A 250 -10.40 14.44 8.73
N ARG A 251 -10.38 14.24 7.42
CA ARG A 251 -11.22 13.27 6.74
C ARG A 251 -10.83 11.84 7.09
N THR A 252 -9.52 11.55 7.18
CA THR A 252 -9.03 10.23 7.58
C THR A 252 -9.50 9.87 8.99
N VAL A 253 -9.46 10.81 9.94
CA VAL A 253 -10.02 10.61 11.29
C VAL A 253 -11.48 10.17 11.22
N ARG A 254 -12.31 10.88 10.45
CA ARG A 254 -13.72 10.54 10.29
C ARG A 254 -13.92 9.18 9.63
N GLN A 255 -13.13 8.86 8.61
CA GLN A 255 -13.19 7.55 7.95
C GLN A 255 -12.89 6.42 8.93
N CYS A 256 -11.87 6.57 9.79
CA CYS A 256 -11.58 5.57 10.82
C CYS A 256 -12.73 5.39 11.83
N GLN A 257 -13.38 6.49 12.22
CA GLN A 257 -14.56 6.43 13.10
C GLN A 257 -15.75 5.70 12.43
N GLU A 258 -16.01 6.00 11.16
CA GLU A 258 -17.04 5.33 10.36
C GLU A 258 -16.72 3.83 10.16
N HIS A 259 -15.43 3.47 9.98
CA HIS A 259 -14.99 2.08 9.93
C HIS A 259 -15.25 1.35 11.25
N LEU A 260 -14.95 1.97 12.40
CA LEU A 260 -15.25 1.40 13.72
C LEU A 260 -16.76 1.19 13.92
N GLU A 261 -17.61 2.14 13.49
CA GLU A 261 -19.07 1.99 13.51
C GLU A 261 -19.52 0.75 12.72
N ILE A 262 -18.95 0.53 11.52
CA ILE A 262 -19.26 -0.63 10.70
C ILE A 262 -18.85 -1.93 11.41
N LEU A 263 -17.66 -1.96 12.02
CA LEU A 263 -17.23 -3.14 12.79
C LEU A 263 -18.13 -3.42 13.99
N ASP A 264 -18.56 -2.38 14.72
CA ASP A 264 -19.47 -2.52 15.86
C ASP A 264 -20.82 -3.13 15.45
N LEU A 265 -21.36 -2.70 14.30
CA LEU A 265 -22.60 -3.26 13.76
C LEU A 265 -22.44 -4.74 13.37
N LEU A 266 -21.32 -5.08 12.73
CA LEU A 266 -21.02 -6.46 12.35
C LEU A 266 -20.88 -7.38 13.57
N GLU A 267 -20.20 -6.94 14.63
CA GLU A 267 -20.02 -7.72 15.86
C GLU A 267 -21.33 -7.97 16.59
N ARG A 268 -22.31 -7.05 16.47
CA ARG A 268 -23.67 -7.24 17.01
C ARG A 268 -24.57 -8.10 16.13
N GLY A 269 -24.06 -8.53 14.95
CA GLY A 269 -24.84 -9.28 13.96
C GLY A 269 -25.82 -8.42 13.15
N GLU A 270 -25.71 -7.09 13.23
CA GLU A 270 -26.53 -6.09 12.53
C GLU A 270 -26.00 -5.86 11.11
N VAL A 271 -25.98 -6.93 10.28
CA VAL A 271 -25.32 -6.93 8.98
C VAL A 271 -26.00 -5.98 7.99
N VAL A 272 -27.32 -5.86 8.05
CA VAL A 272 -28.09 -4.95 7.17
C VAL A 272 -27.72 -3.49 7.49
N GLU A 273 -27.69 -3.14 8.75
CA GLU A 273 -27.31 -1.81 9.23
C GLU A 273 -25.85 -1.49 8.86
N ALA A 274 -24.96 -2.48 9.00
CA ALA A 274 -23.55 -2.35 8.59
C ALA A 274 -23.44 -2.09 7.07
N SER A 275 -24.26 -2.75 6.26
CA SER A 275 -24.32 -2.50 4.80
C SER A 275 -24.76 -1.05 4.48
N TYR A 276 -25.77 -0.53 5.20
CA TYR A 276 -26.17 0.88 5.06
C TYR A 276 -25.09 1.84 5.54
N ALA A 277 -24.41 1.54 6.65
CA ALA A 277 -23.29 2.33 7.15
C ALA A 277 -22.14 2.37 6.13
N MET A 278 -21.81 1.23 5.51
CA MET A 278 -20.82 1.14 4.43
C MET A 278 -21.21 2.03 3.23
N ARG A 279 -22.46 1.97 2.80
CA ARG A 279 -22.95 2.82 1.69
C ARG A 279 -22.84 4.31 2.02
N ARG A 280 -23.21 4.71 3.25
CA ARG A 280 -23.11 6.09 3.75
C ARG A 280 -21.65 6.55 3.80
N HIS A 281 -20.75 5.71 4.32
CA HIS A 281 -19.31 5.95 4.38
C HIS A 281 -18.72 6.23 2.98
N LEU A 282 -19.01 5.37 2.01
CA LEU A 282 -18.55 5.54 0.62
C LEU A 282 -19.16 6.78 -0.05
N GLY A 283 -20.44 7.07 0.23
CA GLY A 283 -21.13 8.27 -0.27
C GLY A 283 -20.54 9.56 0.29
N GLY A 284 -20.10 9.56 1.54
CA GLY A 284 -19.39 10.69 2.17
C GLY A 284 -18.07 11.02 1.48
N ALA A 285 -17.45 10.05 0.85
CA ALA A 285 -16.25 10.24 0.04
C ALA A 285 -16.53 11.01 -1.27
N LEU A 286 -17.73 10.88 -1.83
CA LEU A 286 -18.15 11.56 -3.05
C LEU A 286 -18.67 12.98 -2.79
N SER A 287 -19.44 13.18 -1.72
CA SER A 287 -20.19 14.43 -1.48
C SER A 287 -19.29 15.59 -1.04
N LYS A 288 -18.11 15.35 -0.53
CA LYS A 288 -17.13 16.37 -0.12
C LYS A 288 -16.09 16.58 -1.22
N LYS A 289 -16.55 17.03 -2.38
CA LYS A 289 -15.70 17.66 -3.38
C LYS A 289 -15.15 18.99 -2.82
N SER A 290 -14.12 18.89 -2.02
CA SER A 290 -13.10 19.92 -2.06
C SER A 290 -12.47 19.83 -3.45
N PRO A 291 -12.26 20.93 -4.19
CA PRO A 291 -11.53 20.87 -5.44
C PRO A 291 -10.20 20.19 -5.08
N ILE A 292 -10.03 18.98 -5.59
CA ILE A 292 -8.78 18.23 -5.41
C ILE A 292 -7.76 19.07 -6.16
N THR A 293 -7.02 19.91 -5.43
CA THR A 293 -5.86 20.61 -5.97
C THR A 293 -4.82 19.53 -6.22
N TRP A 294 -4.77 19.10 -7.47
CA TRP A 294 -3.87 18.10 -8.00
C TRP A 294 -2.45 18.66 -8.00
N SER A 295 -1.77 18.57 -6.88
CA SER A 295 -0.33 18.87 -6.83
C SER A 295 0.34 17.84 -5.93
N TRP A 296 1.24 17.10 -6.51
CA TRP A 296 2.35 16.53 -5.75
C TRP A 296 2.97 17.69 -4.99
N SER A 297 3.11 17.59 -3.67
CA SER A 297 3.59 18.69 -2.82
C SER A 297 4.77 19.41 -3.48
N HIS A 298 4.63 20.73 -3.62
CA HIS A 298 5.54 21.64 -4.31
C HIS A 298 6.90 21.75 -3.60
N GLN A 299 7.77 20.75 -3.71
CA GLN A 299 9.18 20.93 -3.35
C GLN A 299 10.15 20.77 -4.53
N ALA A 300 9.66 20.45 -5.74
CA ALA A 300 10.50 20.25 -6.91
C ALA A 300 10.49 21.39 -7.94
N HIS A 301 9.66 22.42 -7.81
CA HIS A 301 9.53 23.46 -8.86
C HIS A 301 10.01 24.86 -8.49
N GLU A 302 10.58 25.08 -7.31
CA GLU A 302 11.17 26.40 -6.99
C GLU A 302 12.61 26.58 -7.45
N LYS A 303 13.30 25.52 -7.93
CA LYS A 303 14.68 25.66 -8.45
C LYS A 303 14.79 26.02 -9.92
N ASP A 304 13.74 25.82 -10.73
CA ASP A 304 13.82 26.09 -12.19
C ASP A 304 13.39 27.53 -12.59
N ASN A 305 12.93 28.35 -11.65
CA ASN A 305 12.53 29.76 -11.92
C ASN A 305 13.48 30.83 -11.39
N LEU A 306 14.65 30.46 -10.89
CA LEU A 306 15.67 31.43 -10.45
C LEU A 306 16.88 31.54 -11.37
N GLU A 307 16.88 30.87 -12.52
CA GLU A 307 17.89 31.03 -13.58
C GLU A 307 17.22 31.34 -14.93
N LYS A 308 16.54 32.49 -15.02
CA LYS A 308 16.30 33.20 -16.27
C LYS A 308 16.34 34.70 -16.04
#